data_7cb45326aa8ce6b345a0af0b0aa4141e
#
_entry.id   7cb45326aa8ce6b345a0af0b0aa4141e
#
_cell.length_a   1.000
_cell.length_b   1.000
_cell.length_c   1.000
_cell.angle_alpha   90.00
_cell.angle_beta   90.00
_cell.angle_gamma   90.00
#
_symmetry.space_group_name_H-M   'P 1'
#
loop_
_entity.id
_entity.type
_entity.pdbx_description
1 polymer ?
#
loop_
_entity_poly.entity_id
_entity_poly.type
_entity_poly.pdbx_seq_one_letter_code
_entity_poly.pdbx_strand_id
1 'polypeptide(L)'
;MNKITKISTLALAAAMAFTGCIKETQPTSTVTADAVAQSATAVEAMVNAIPVAEALPYSVFGSSQNQGFDFGLPGIMCATDAATGDVVGTSGDANSGYNWLWFWEVGTSLNSTQSRSRFTWYCYWNFIKSCNDIISIVVEPETDNMKAYLAYAKANRAALYLDLARGFDPLENNYTDVSAVKGLTVPKITETTTEAEARNNPRLTRSEMFQFIFDDLDAAEELLTGNSHSAGKDVPSLAVVYGLKARAYLWLGGFDSSNYAQAATYARKAIDASGATIMTEAQWLDPKTGFNTPNNSWMWYVPQSPEGVTNLVNFIAWRSSEATWGYGSLVQQGTHVNFYNRIPDSDWRKRSFISDKPDAWYEANADISNYSANAHGKKFSDYFSPYASVKFRPMNGETLDYNTGNATSVCMMRVEEMILTEIEALAYTNPTEAAAKLKAFVQTRDPQFNLALTSTEDVVEAAIWQKRVELWGEGIVFYDMKRLNYSIETGYVGTNVATDSRMVTEGRAPWWNFVIPEAEILQNPALKGNNNPEPCDLIPNWVAE
;
A
#
# COMPACT_ATOMS: atom_id res chain seq x y z
N MET A 1 -40.96 66.62 -36.76
CA MET A 1 -39.92 65.60 -36.71
C MET A 1 -40.09 64.73 -35.47
N ASN A 2 -40.34 63.48 -35.73
CA ASN A 2 -41.14 62.59 -34.92
C ASN A 2 -40.46 62.10 -33.65
N LYS A 3 -41.25 61.97 -32.57
CA LYS A 3 -40.85 61.33 -31.29
C LYS A 3 -40.27 59.91 -31.44
N ILE A 4 -40.52 59.23 -32.55
CA ILE A 4 -40.03 57.89 -32.85
C ILE A 4 -38.54 57.89 -33.18
N THR A 5 -37.99 58.96 -33.82
CA THR A 5 -36.56 59.03 -34.17
C THR A 5 -35.66 59.27 -32.94
N LYS A 6 -36.21 59.88 -31.88
CA LYS A 6 -35.46 60.07 -30.62
C LYS A 6 -35.38 58.84 -29.72
N ILE A 7 -36.35 57.93 -29.82
CA ILE A 7 -36.36 56.67 -29.06
C ILE A 7 -35.41 55.67 -29.72
N SER A 8 -35.29 55.65 -31.05
CA SER A 8 -34.37 54.76 -31.76
C SER A 8 -32.90 55.14 -31.51
N THR A 9 -32.58 56.42 -31.35
CA THR A 9 -31.21 56.86 -31.07
C THR A 9 -30.80 56.61 -29.62
N LEU A 10 -31.73 56.64 -28.67
CA LEU A 10 -31.45 56.28 -27.28
C LEU A 10 -31.29 54.77 -27.09
N ALA A 11 -32.03 53.93 -27.83
CA ALA A 11 -31.90 52.48 -27.78
C ALA A 11 -30.58 52.00 -28.38
N LEU A 12 -30.08 52.65 -29.45
CA LEU A 12 -28.77 52.34 -30.05
C LEU A 12 -27.60 52.78 -29.17
N ALA A 13 -27.71 53.89 -28.43
CA ALA A 13 -26.71 54.37 -27.49
C ALA A 13 -26.67 53.51 -26.21
N ALA A 14 -27.80 52.94 -25.77
CA ALA A 14 -27.85 51.98 -24.67
C ALA A 14 -27.27 50.62 -25.04
N ALA A 15 -27.42 50.19 -26.30
CA ALA A 15 -26.82 48.90 -26.78
C ALA A 15 -25.31 48.98 -26.95
N MET A 16 -24.73 50.16 -27.17
CA MET A 16 -23.26 50.34 -27.21
C MET A 16 -22.61 50.56 -25.83
N ALA A 17 -23.38 50.77 -24.79
CA ALA A 17 -22.85 50.92 -23.40
C ALA A 17 -22.65 49.55 -22.69
N PHE A 18 -23.13 48.43 -23.29
CA PHE A 18 -22.96 47.10 -22.75
C PHE A 18 -21.85 46.28 -23.41
N THR A 19 -21.07 46.85 -24.33
CA THR A 19 -19.80 46.27 -24.78
C THR A 19 -18.60 46.77 -23.99
N GLY A 20 -18.81 47.07 -22.72
CA GLY A 20 -17.70 47.13 -21.75
C GLY A 20 -17.15 45.74 -21.61
N CYS A 21 -15.90 45.51 -21.98
CA CYS A 21 -15.15 44.33 -21.59
C CYS A 21 -15.45 44.03 -20.13
N ILE A 22 -16.17 42.97 -19.85
CA ILE A 22 -16.11 42.31 -18.56
C ILE A 22 -14.68 41.80 -18.51
N LYS A 23 -13.76 42.62 -17.95
CA LYS A 23 -12.52 42.05 -17.40
C LYS A 23 -13.00 41.07 -16.38
N GLU A 24 -12.77 39.77 -16.61
CA GLU A 24 -12.88 38.78 -15.56
C GLU A 24 -12.10 39.32 -14.36
N THR A 25 -12.79 39.85 -13.40
CA THR A 25 -12.20 40.18 -12.11
C THR A 25 -12.00 38.87 -11.41
N GLN A 26 -10.81 38.32 -11.55
CA GLN A 26 -10.42 37.16 -10.76
C GLN A 26 -10.56 37.54 -9.27
N PRO A 27 -11.19 36.68 -8.45
CA PRO A 27 -11.32 36.95 -7.02
C PRO A 27 -9.93 37.18 -6.43
N THR A 28 -9.73 38.33 -5.78
CA THR A 28 -8.45 38.67 -5.14
C THR A 28 -8.11 37.80 -3.91
N SER A 29 -9.02 36.90 -3.55
CA SER A 29 -8.91 35.97 -2.42
C SER A 29 -8.69 34.50 -2.82
N THR A 30 -8.69 34.16 -4.09
CA THR A 30 -8.43 32.80 -4.60
C THR A 30 -7.22 32.81 -5.54
N VAL A 31 -6.27 31.91 -5.25
CA VAL A 31 -5.12 31.67 -6.14
C VAL A 31 -5.65 30.89 -7.35
N THR A 32 -5.42 31.40 -8.57
CA THR A 32 -5.83 30.74 -9.80
C THR A 32 -4.87 29.61 -10.17
N ALA A 33 -5.34 28.60 -10.92
CA ALA A 33 -4.49 27.53 -11.44
C ALA A 33 -3.28 28.07 -12.22
N ASP A 34 -3.47 29.11 -13.05
CA ASP A 34 -2.38 29.77 -13.77
C ASP A 34 -1.35 30.42 -12.86
N ALA A 35 -1.78 31.02 -11.74
CA ALA A 35 -0.86 31.61 -10.77
C ALA A 35 -0.07 30.51 -10.01
N VAL A 36 -0.67 29.35 -9.76
CA VAL A 36 0.02 28.19 -9.19
C VAL A 36 1.01 27.62 -10.18
N ALA A 37 0.62 27.46 -11.45
CA ALA A 37 1.50 26.94 -12.52
C ALA A 37 2.78 27.76 -12.71
N GLN A 38 2.70 29.07 -12.49
CA GLN A 38 3.83 29.99 -12.58
C GLN A 38 4.70 30.03 -11.31
N SER A 39 4.31 29.35 -10.24
CA SER A 39 5.01 29.32 -8.96
C SER A 39 5.59 27.94 -8.66
N ALA A 40 6.88 27.74 -8.91
CA ALA A 40 7.56 26.49 -8.58
C ALA A 40 7.38 26.09 -7.10
N THR A 41 7.39 27.07 -6.18
CA THR A 41 7.14 26.81 -4.74
C THR A 41 5.71 26.34 -4.45
N ALA A 42 4.70 26.82 -5.19
CA ALA A 42 3.34 26.37 -5.00
C ALA A 42 3.16 24.93 -5.52
N VAL A 43 3.75 24.60 -6.67
CA VAL A 43 3.75 23.23 -7.21
C VAL A 43 4.51 22.28 -6.30
N GLU A 44 5.69 22.70 -5.78
CA GLU A 44 6.44 21.94 -4.79
C GLU A 44 5.60 21.61 -3.54
N ALA A 45 4.88 22.60 -3.02
CA ALA A 45 4.01 22.38 -1.86
C ALA A 45 2.89 21.38 -2.16
N MET A 46 2.30 21.39 -3.37
CA MET A 46 1.32 20.38 -3.79
C MET A 46 1.92 18.98 -3.87
N VAL A 47 3.12 18.85 -4.44
CA VAL A 47 3.83 17.56 -4.54
C VAL A 47 4.16 17.01 -3.17
N ASN A 48 4.69 17.84 -2.27
CA ASN A 48 5.05 17.45 -0.91
C ASN A 48 3.81 17.15 -0.03
N ALA A 49 2.63 17.61 -0.40
CA ALA A 49 1.39 17.29 0.28
C ALA A 49 0.89 15.87 -0.02
N ILE A 50 1.26 15.25 -1.15
CA ILE A 50 0.84 13.90 -1.52
C ILE A 50 1.22 12.87 -0.45
N PRO A 51 2.51 12.65 -0.13
CA PRO A 51 2.89 11.61 0.83
C PRO A 51 2.35 11.88 2.24
N VAL A 52 2.17 13.15 2.63
CA VAL A 52 1.54 13.49 3.91
C VAL A 52 0.07 13.11 3.92
N ALA A 53 -0.66 13.40 2.84
CA ALA A 53 -2.08 13.05 2.70
C ALA A 53 -2.30 11.53 2.70
N GLU A 54 -1.39 10.77 2.08
CA GLU A 54 -1.45 9.32 1.97
C GLU A 54 -1.39 8.57 3.31
N ALA A 55 -0.96 9.21 4.38
CA ALA A 55 -0.91 8.63 5.73
C ALA A 55 -1.81 9.36 6.75
N LEU A 56 -2.64 10.31 6.32
CA LEU A 56 -3.48 11.11 7.23
C LEU A 56 -4.64 10.30 7.80
N PRO A 57 -4.84 10.34 9.14
CA PRO A 57 -6.05 9.81 9.76
C PRO A 57 -7.31 10.52 9.23
N TYR A 58 -8.37 9.72 9.07
CA TYR A 58 -9.70 10.19 8.65
C TYR A 58 -9.73 10.87 7.27
N SER A 59 -8.80 10.52 6.39
CA SER A 59 -8.65 11.15 5.07
C SER A 59 -9.80 10.82 4.09
N VAL A 60 -10.52 9.72 4.31
CA VAL A 60 -11.60 9.26 3.42
C VAL A 60 -12.98 9.60 3.96
N PHE A 61 -13.28 9.24 5.21
CA PHE A 61 -14.61 9.42 5.79
C PHE A 61 -14.73 10.63 6.71
N GLY A 62 -13.62 11.23 7.10
CA GLY A 62 -13.57 12.30 8.09
C GLY A 62 -13.75 11.79 9.53
N SER A 63 -13.34 12.59 10.49
CA SER A 63 -13.37 12.24 11.92
C SER A 63 -14.78 12.02 12.48
N SER A 64 -15.82 12.57 11.84
CA SER A 64 -17.21 12.40 12.27
C SER A 64 -17.74 10.97 12.09
N GLN A 65 -17.17 10.18 11.16
CA GLN A 65 -17.56 8.79 10.94
C GLN A 65 -16.69 7.78 11.71
N ASN A 66 -15.58 8.25 12.28
CA ASN A 66 -14.69 7.52 13.19
C ASN A 66 -14.39 6.06 12.78
N GLN A 67 -13.93 5.86 11.53
CA GLN A 67 -13.51 4.53 11.06
C GLN A 67 -12.06 4.28 11.50
N GLY A 68 -11.84 3.26 12.32
CA GLY A 68 -10.52 2.95 12.89
C GLY A 68 -9.44 2.62 11.84
N PHE A 69 -9.85 2.19 10.65
CA PHE A 69 -8.96 1.85 9.54
C PHE A 69 -8.69 3.02 8.57
N ASP A 70 -9.32 4.18 8.76
CA ASP A 70 -9.19 5.34 7.86
C ASP A 70 -7.90 6.13 8.17
N PHE A 71 -6.76 5.60 7.74
CA PHE A 71 -5.45 6.26 7.79
C PHE A 71 -4.66 6.10 6.48
N GLY A 72 -5.36 6.24 5.38
CA GLY A 72 -4.75 6.30 4.05
C GLY A 72 -4.18 4.96 3.55
N LEU A 73 -3.13 5.02 2.73
CA LEU A 73 -2.49 3.82 2.16
C LEU A 73 -1.97 2.85 3.22
N PRO A 74 -1.36 3.28 4.35
CA PRO A 74 -0.99 2.36 5.42
C PRO A 74 -2.17 1.56 6.00
N GLY A 75 -3.38 2.12 5.98
CA GLY A 75 -4.60 1.39 6.33
C GLY A 75 -4.92 0.25 5.37
N ILE A 76 -4.72 0.47 4.06
CA ILE A 76 -4.86 -0.57 3.03
C ILE A 76 -3.77 -1.63 3.18
N MET A 77 -2.51 -1.24 3.44
CA MET A 77 -1.41 -2.17 3.70
C MET A 77 -1.72 -3.11 4.88
N CYS A 78 -2.27 -2.57 5.97
CA CYS A 78 -2.72 -3.40 7.09
C CYS A 78 -3.79 -4.42 6.67
N ALA A 79 -4.74 -4.01 5.81
CA ALA A 79 -5.80 -4.89 5.33
C ALA A 79 -5.28 -6.00 4.43
N THR A 80 -4.43 -5.67 3.47
CA THR A 80 -3.86 -6.65 2.54
C THR A 80 -3.00 -7.68 3.26
N ASP A 81 -2.21 -7.27 4.26
CA ASP A 81 -1.44 -8.22 5.07
C ASP A 81 -2.34 -9.17 5.86
N ALA A 82 -3.35 -8.64 6.55
CA ALA A 82 -4.30 -9.48 7.29
C ALA A 82 -5.03 -10.47 6.36
N ALA A 83 -5.34 -10.05 5.13
CA ALA A 83 -5.98 -10.89 4.13
C ALA A 83 -5.11 -12.08 3.66
N THR A 84 -3.79 -12.07 3.92
CA THR A 84 -2.89 -13.20 3.58
C THR A 84 -2.97 -14.34 4.59
N GLY A 85 -3.39 -14.08 5.82
CA GLY A 85 -3.30 -15.01 6.95
C GLY A 85 -1.92 -15.06 7.62
N ASP A 86 -0.90 -14.37 7.10
CA ASP A 86 0.43 -14.29 7.71
C ASP A 86 0.46 -13.33 8.91
N VAL A 87 -0.39 -12.31 8.87
CA VAL A 87 -0.62 -11.39 9.98
C VAL A 87 -1.95 -11.73 10.64
N VAL A 88 -1.90 -12.15 11.89
CA VAL A 88 -3.06 -12.57 12.67
C VAL A 88 -3.10 -11.86 14.03
N GLY A 89 -4.29 -11.79 14.64
CA GLY A 89 -4.43 -11.40 16.04
C GLY A 89 -3.92 -12.52 16.94
N THR A 90 -3.01 -12.19 17.86
CA THR A 90 -2.42 -13.16 18.79
C THR A 90 -2.96 -13.01 20.22
N SER A 91 -3.66 -11.92 20.52
CA SER A 91 -4.28 -11.65 21.81
C SER A 91 -5.76 -11.33 21.65
N GLY A 92 -6.43 -11.40 22.75
CA GLY A 92 -7.86 -11.14 22.79
C GLY A 92 -8.67 -12.42 22.62
N ASP A 93 -9.75 -12.45 23.34
CA ASP A 93 -10.72 -13.50 23.17
C ASP A 93 -11.67 -13.07 22.02
N ALA A 94 -12.02 -14.03 21.18
CA ALA A 94 -12.96 -13.85 20.08
C ALA A 94 -14.28 -13.20 20.52
N ASN A 95 -14.62 -13.32 21.81
CA ASN A 95 -15.81 -12.72 22.41
C ASN A 95 -15.62 -11.26 22.84
N SER A 96 -14.43 -10.68 22.76
CA SER A 96 -14.15 -9.32 23.27
C SER A 96 -14.75 -8.21 22.39
N GLY A 97 -15.31 -8.52 21.23
CA GLY A 97 -15.86 -7.54 20.29
C GLY A 97 -14.82 -6.60 19.66
N TYR A 98 -13.56 -6.75 20.03
CA TYR A 98 -12.43 -5.94 19.57
C TYR A 98 -11.52 -6.68 18.60
N ASN A 99 -11.92 -7.79 18.05
CA ASN A 99 -11.16 -8.47 17.01
C ASN A 99 -11.29 -7.72 15.67
N TRP A 100 -10.68 -6.53 15.63
CA TRP A 100 -10.69 -5.67 14.45
C TRP A 100 -9.95 -6.30 13.26
N LEU A 101 -9.03 -7.24 13.51
CA LEU A 101 -8.38 -8.02 12.47
C LEU A 101 -9.39 -8.92 11.77
N TRP A 102 -10.34 -9.52 12.48
CA TRP A 102 -11.40 -10.30 11.87
C TRP A 102 -12.15 -9.50 10.79
N PHE A 103 -12.45 -8.23 11.04
CA PHE A 103 -13.00 -7.34 10.02
C PHE A 103 -12.10 -7.17 8.79
N TRP A 104 -10.81 -7.42 8.91
CA TRP A 104 -9.86 -7.27 7.82
C TRP A 104 -9.61 -8.58 7.09
N GLU A 105 -9.68 -9.67 7.77
CA GLU A 105 -9.40 -11.00 7.24
C GLU A 105 -10.57 -11.57 6.46
N VAL A 106 -11.80 -11.23 6.84
CA VAL A 106 -12.95 -12.03 6.40
C VAL A 106 -14.04 -11.24 5.72
N GLY A 107 -14.40 -11.82 4.73
CA GLY A 107 -15.35 -11.70 3.70
C GLY A 107 -16.53 -10.75 3.86
N THR A 108 -17.34 -10.74 4.89
CA THR A 108 -18.55 -9.89 4.94
C THR A 108 -18.26 -8.40 4.97
N SER A 109 -17.11 -7.99 5.50
CA SER A 109 -16.70 -6.58 5.51
C SER A 109 -16.10 -6.09 4.19
N LEU A 110 -15.91 -6.98 3.23
CA LEU A 110 -15.35 -6.70 1.90
C LEU A 110 -16.39 -6.73 0.77
N ASN A 111 -17.67 -6.86 1.09
CA ASN A 111 -18.77 -6.74 0.12
C ASN A 111 -18.90 -5.31 -0.41
N SER A 112 -19.50 -5.16 -1.59
CA SER A 112 -19.69 -3.88 -2.26
C SER A 112 -20.47 -2.83 -1.43
N THR A 113 -21.32 -3.28 -0.51
CA THR A 113 -22.10 -2.41 0.39
C THR A 113 -21.35 -1.95 1.63
N GLN A 114 -20.18 -2.52 1.92
CA GLN A 114 -19.46 -2.30 3.18
C GLN A 114 -18.51 -1.10 3.16
N SER A 115 -18.28 -0.54 4.36
CA SER A 115 -17.41 0.64 4.53
C SER A 115 -15.95 0.37 4.13
N ARG A 116 -15.50 -0.87 4.26
CA ARG A 116 -14.16 -1.29 3.87
C ARG A 116 -13.91 -1.19 2.37
N SER A 117 -14.81 -1.73 1.56
CA SER A 117 -14.71 -1.64 0.09
C SER A 117 -14.78 -0.18 -0.35
N ARG A 118 -15.63 0.63 0.31
CA ARG A 118 -15.69 2.08 0.08
C ARG A 118 -14.39 2.78 0.48
N PHE A 119 -13.80 2.42 1.63
CA PHE A 119 -12.53 2.99 2.06
C PHE A 119 -11.44 2.75 1.02
N THR A 120 -11.23 1.49 0.62
CA THR A 120 -10.22 1.13 -0.37
C THR A 120 -10.41 1.90 -1.68
N TRP A 121 -11.64 1.94 -2.19
CA TRP A 121 -11.96 2.65 -3.43
C TRP A 121 -11.69 4.14 -3.31
N TYR A 122 -12.30 4.83 -2.35
CA TYR A 122 -12.19 6.29 -2.23
C TYR A 122 -10.78 6.76 -1.85
N CYS A 123 -10.04 5.97 -1.08
CA CYS A 123 -8.66 6.28 -0.73
C CYS A 123 -7.80 6.45 -1.98
N TYR A 124 -7.82 5.47 -2.89
CA TYR A 124 -7.05 5.55 -4.13
C TYR A 124 -7.51 6.71 -5.04
N TRP A 125 -8.81 6.89 -5.19
CA TRP A 125 -9.33 7.95 -6.07
C TRP A 125 -9.06 9.36 -5.56
N ASN A 126 -9.07 9.57 -4.25
CA ASN A 126 -8.68 10.86 -3.66
C ASN A 126 -7.22 11.20 -3.98
N PHE A 127 -6.32 10.23 -3.90
CA PHE A 127 -4.91 10.48 -4.19
C PHE A 127 -4.63 10.57 -5.70
N ILE A 128 -5.31 9.79 -6.54
CA ILE A 128 -5.26 9.94 -8.00
C ILE A 128 -5.71 11.35 -8.41
N LYS A 129 -6.76 11.88 -7.76
CA LYS A 129 -7.18 13.26 -7.99
C LYS A 129 -6.07 14.25 -7.68
N SER A 130 -5.39 14.12 -6.56
CA SER A 130 -4.28 15.00 -6.20
C SER A 130 -3.14 14.95 -7.23
N CYS A 131 -2.82 13.76 -7.74
CA CYS A 131 -1.86 13.62 -8.84
C CYS A 131 -2.34 14.29 -10.12
N ASN A 132 -3.61 14.10 -10.51
CA ASN A 132 -4.20 14.72 -11.69
C ASN A 132 -4.19 16.24 -11.60
N ASP A 133 -4.47 16.82 -10.42
CA ASP A 133 -4.43 18.26 -10.20
C ASP A 133 -3.03 18.83 -10.51
N ILE A 134 -1.96 18.17 -10.08
CA ILE A 134 -0.57 18.58 -10.38
C ILE A 134 -0.26 18.41 -11.88
N ILE A 135 -0.61 17.27 -12.47
CA ILE A 135 -0.35 16.97 -13.89
C ILE A 135 -1.07 18.00 -14.78
N SER A 136 -2.28 18.43 -14.41
CA SER A 136 -3.03 19.45 -15.16
C SER A 136 -2.39 20.84 -15.13
N ILE A 137 -1.61 21.14 -14.08
CA ILE A 137 -0.98 22.42 -13.88
C ILE A 137 0.40 22.46 -14.53
N VAL A 138 1.16 21.35 -14.47
CA VAL A 138 2.53 21.26 -14.99
C VAL A 138 2.53 20.64 -16.39
N VAL A 139 2.15 21.42 -17.40
CA VAL A 139 1.94 20.91 -18.79
C VAL A 139 3.24 20.83 -19.59
N GLU A 140 4.08 21.88 -19.56
CA GLU A 140 5.34 21.97 -20.32
C GLU A 140 6.49 22.41 -19.39
N PRO A 141 7.04 21.48 -18.58
CA PRO A 141 8.04 21.85 -17.59
C PRO A 141 9.39 22.20 -18.25
N GLU A 142 9.88 23.43 -18.04
CA GLU A 142 11.15 23.90 -18.57
C GLU A 142 12.33 23.61 -17.63
N THR A 143 12.11 23.72 -16.31
CA THR A 143 13.18 23.56 -15.31
C THR A 143 13.25 22.14 -14.77
N ASP A 144 14.41 21.71 -14.28
CA ASP A 144 14.60 20.39 -13.65
C ASP A 144 13.65 20.18 -12.48
N ASN A 145 13.40 21.20 -11.67
CA ASN A 145 12.44 21.10 -10.57
C ASN A 145 11.02 20.78 -11.08
N MET A 146 10.53 21.54 -12.06
CA MET A 146 9.18 21.32 -12.61
C MET A 146 9.07 19.98 -13.32
N LYS A 147 10.12 19.53 -14.02
CA LYS A 147 10.21 18.18 -14.58
C LYS A 147 10.11 17.11 -13.50
N ALA A 148 10.84 17.28 -12.39
CA ALA A 148 10.79 16.36 -11.27
C ALA A 148 9.40 16.33 -10.62
N TYR A 149 8.76 17.48 -10.41
CA TYR A 149 7.41 17.55 -9.82
C TYR A 149 6.36 16.85 -10.68
N LEU A 150 6.41 17.04 -12.00
CA LEU A 150 5.55 16.30 -12.94
C LEU A 150 5.82 14.80 -12.88
N ALA A 151 7.09 14.40 -12.84
CA ALA A 151 7.48 13.00 -12.75
C ALA A 151 6.99 12.33 -11.46
N TYR A 152 7.08 13.03 -10.32
CA TYR A 152 6.57 12.51 -9.04
C TYR A 152 5.07 12.33 -9.05
N ALA A 153 4.32 13.28 -9.60
CA ALA A 153 2.86 13.14 -9.73
C ALA A 153 2.47 11.97 -10.64
N LYS A 154 3.16 11.80 -11.80
CA LYS A 154 2.94 10.66 -12.70
C LYS A 154 3.32 9.31 -12.07
N ALA A 155 4.46 9.23 -11.38
CA ALA A 155 4.90 8.02 -10.72
C ALA A 155 3.97 7.62 -9.56
N ASN A 156 3.50 8.58 -8.76
CA ASN A 156 2.48 8.33 -7.73
C ASN A 156 1.18 7.84 -8.35
N ARG A 157 0.68 8.51 -9.42
CA ARG A 157 -0.53 8.07 -10.13
C ARG A 157 -0.39 6.64 -10.65
N ALA A 158 0.74 6.33 -11.26
CA ALA A 158 1.03 4.98 -11.74
C ALA A 158 1.07 3.94 -10.60
N ALA A 159 1.64 4.27 -9.45
CA ALA A 159 1.66 3.39 -8.28
C ALA A 159 0.24 3.09 -7.77
N LEU A 160 -0.60 4.11 -7.66
CA LEU A 160 -2.00 3.99 -7.22
C LEU A 160 -2.82 3.14 -8.21
N TYR A 161 -2.67 3.38 -9.52
CA TYR A 161 -3.33 2.56 -10.54
C TYR A 161 -2.79 1.13 -10.60
N LEU A 162 -1.51 0.91 -10.31
CA LEU A 162 -0.94 -0.44 -10.22
C LEU A 162 -1.58 -1.24 -9.08
N ASP A 163 -1.77 -0.63 -7.92
CA ASP A 163 -2.43 -1.28 -6.79
C ASP A 163 -3.91 -1.55 -7.09
N LEU A 164 -4.62 -0.57 -7.66
CA LEU A 164 -6.00 -0.73 -8.13
C LEU A 164 -6.10 -1.86 -9.17
N ALA A 165 -5.23 -1.87 -10.18
CA ALA A 165 -5.24 -2.90 -11.21
C ALA A 165 -5.04 -4.28 -10.58
N ARG A 166 -4.03 -4.47 -9.73
CA ARG A 166 -3.74 -5.76 -9.08
C ARG A 166 -4.84 -6.20 -8.11
N GLY A 167 -5.45 -5.25 -7.40
CA GLY A 167 -6.52 -5.54 -6.45
C GLY A 167 -7.83 -5.92 -7.14
N PHE A 168 -8.25 -5.13 -8.16
CA PHE A 168 -9.56 -5.27 -8.82
C PHE A 168 -9.56 -6.18 -10.05
N ASP A 169 -8.41 -6.52 -10.66
CA ASP A 169 -8.34 -7.55 -11.69
C ASP A 169 -8.69 -8.91 -11.08
N PRO A 170 -9.85 -9.51 -11.45
CA PRO A 170 -10.29 -10.74 -10.83
C PRO A 170 -9.51 -11.93 -11.38
N LEU A 171 -8.86 -12.64 -10.50
CA LEU A 171 -8.20 -13.90 -10.82
C LEU A 171 -9.09 -15.08 -10.44
N GLU A 172 -9.01 -16.16 -11.22
CA GLU A 172 -9.75 -17.39 -10.98
C GLU A 172 -9.47 -17.93 -9.57
N ASN A 173 -10.51 -18.42 -8.92
CA ASN A 173 -10.46 -19.06 -7.62
C ASN A 173 -11.53 -20.15 -7.54
N ASN A 174 -11.47 -21.02 -6.55
CA ASN A 174 -12.40 -22.16 -6.42
C ASN A 174 -13.77 -21.79 -5.81
N TYR A 175 -14.03 -20.50 -5.54
CA TYR A 175 -15.18 -20.06 -4.74
C TYR A 175 -16.16 -19.18 -5.50
N THR A 176 -15.69 -18.40 -6.48
CA THR A 176 -16.52 -17.46 -7.24
C THR A 176 -16.24 -17.55 -8.73
N ASP A 177 -17.28 -17.41 -9.55
CA ASP A 177 -17.15 -17.36 -11.01
C ASP A 177 -16.82 -15.93 -11.48
N VAL A 178 -15.60 -15.73 -11.92
CA VAL A 178 -15.10 -14.46 -12.44
C VAL A 178 -15.11 -14.39 -13.97
N SER A 179 -15.63 -15.38 -14.68
CA SER A 179 -15.53 -15.53 -16.13
C SER A 179 -16.05 -14.31 -16.90
N ALA A 180 -17.13 -13.70 -16.42
CA ALA A 180 -17.77 -12.54 -17.05
C ALA A 180 -16.93 -11.25 -16.97
N VAL A 181 -16.00 -11.15 -16.02
CA VAL A 181 -15.23 -9.93 -15.69
C VAL A 181 -13.72 -10.16 -15.75
N LYS A 182 -13.30 -11.34 -16.19
CA LYS A 182 -11.89 -11.75 -16.26
C LYS A 182 -11.06 -10.74 -17.06
N GLY A 183 -9.99 -10.24 -16.45
CA GLY A 183 -9.06 -9.30 -17.06
C GLY A 183 -9.58 -7.86 -17.11
N LEU A 184 -10.70 -7.52 -16.45
CA LEU A 184 -11.13 -6.14 -16.23
C LEU A 184 -10.51 -5.58 -14.96
N THR A 185 -9.96 -4.35 -15.03
CA THR A 185 -9.33 -3.68 -13.90
C THR A 185 -10.29 -2.63 -13.28
N VAL A 186 -9.99 -1.36 -13.42
CA VAL A 186 -10.82 -0.24 -12.96
C VAL A 186 -11.04 0.76 -14.09
N PRO A 187 -11.99 1.71 -13.99
CA PRO A 187 -12.06 2.85 -14.89
C PRO A 187 -10.78 3.68 -14.88
N LYS A 188 -10.51 4.43 -15.93
CA LYS A 188 -9.41 5.38 -16.01
C LYS A 188 -9.92 6.81 -15.86
N ILE A 189 -9.41 7.56 -14.88
CA ILE A 189 -9.64 8.98 -14.67
C ILE A 189 -8.29 9.71 -14.73
N THR A 190 -8.19 10.69 -15.62
CA THR A 190 -7.00 11.52 -15.80
C THR A 190 -7.35 13.00 -15.58
N GLU A 191 -6.35 13.86 -15.67
CA GLU A 191 -6.48 15.32 -15.61
C GLU A 191 -7.38 15.91 -16.69
N THR A 192 -7.63 15.16 -17.78
CA THR A 192 -8.47 15.59 -18.89
C THR A 192 -9.87 14.98 -18.86
N THR A 193 -10.15 14.06 -17.93
CA THR A 193 -11.44 13.38 -17.84
C THR A 193 -12.53 14.33 -17.35
N THR A 194 -13.54 14.57 -18.15
CA THR A 194 -14.69 15.40 -17.76
C THR A 194 -15.64 14.67 -16.82
N GLU A 195 -16.47 15.41 -16.09
CA GLU A 195 -17.51 14.82 -15.22
C GLU A 195 -18.46 13.91 -16.00
N ALA A 196 -18.85 14.30 -17.21
CA ALA A 196 -19.74 13.51 -18.04
C ALA A 196 -19.12 12.17 -18.46
N GLU A 197 -17.83 12.16 -18.79
CA GLU A 197 -17.08 10.93 -19.08
C GLU A 197 -16.93 10.07 -17.83
N ALA A 198 -16.60 10.66 -16.69
CA ALA A 198 -16.44 9.95 -15.42
C ALA A 198 -17.75 9.24 -15.00
N ARG A 199 -18.92 9.86 -15.26
CA ARG A 199 -20.24 9.30 -14.96
C ARG A 199 -20.65 8.13 -15.87
N ASN A 200 -19.93 7.82 -16.94
CA ASN A 200 -20.18 6.68 -17.82
C ASN A 200 -18.86 6.06 -18.27
N ASN A 201 -18.03 5.67 -17.31
CA ASN A 201 -16.66 5.23 -17.50
C ASN A 201 -16.53 3.72 -17.21
N PRO A 202 -16.36 2.89 -18.24
CA PRO A 202 -16.21 1.44 -18.04
C PRO A 202 -14.86 1.09 -17.46
N ARG A 203 -14.77 -0.12 -16.93
CA ARG A 203 -13.49 -0.74 -16.54
C ARG A 203 -12.60 -0.94 -17.77
N LEU A 204 -11.32 -0.61 -17.65
CA LEU A 204 -10.33 -0.96 -18.66
C LEU A 204 -9.93 -2.43 -18.55
N THR A 205 -9.55 -3.00 -19.69
CA THR A 205 -8.86 -4.29 -19.70
C THR A 205 -7.50 -4.20 -19.01
N ARG A 206 -6.96 -5.34 -18.57
CA ARG A 206 -5.61 -5.43 -18.02
C ARG A 206 -4.57 -4.82 -18.96
N SER A 207 -4.64 -5.14 -20.25
CA SER A 207 -3.70 -4.62 -21.24
C SER A 207 -3.74 -3.10 -21.35
N GLU A 208 -4.94 -2.51 -21.45
CA GLU A 208 -5.12 -1.06 -21.56
C GLU A 208 -4.66 -0.34 -20.28
N MET A 209 -4.99 -0.89 -19.11
CA MET A 209 -4.60 -0.31 -17.82
C MET A 209 -3.08 -0.35 -17.63
N PHE A 210 -2.43 -1.49 -17.91
CA PHE A 210 -0.98 -1.58 -17.77
C PHE A 210 -0.24 -0.74 -18.81
N GLN A 211 -0.78 -0.55 -20.02
CA GLN A 211 -0.24 0.41 -20.96
C GLN A 211 -0.26 1.83 -20.37
N PHE A 212 -1.40 2.25 -19.80
CA PHE A 212 -1.52 3.56 -19.16
C PHE A 212 -0.55 3.73 -17.97
N ILE A 213 -0.38 2.69 -17.15
CA ILE A 213 0.59 2.69 -16.04
C ILE A 213 2.02 2.87 -16.59
N PHE A 214 2.37 2.13 -17.65
CA PHE A 214 3.69 2.26 -18.26
C PHE A 214 3.90 3.61 -18.93
N ASP A 215 2.88 4.19 -19.58
CA ASP A 215 2.97 5.52 -20.18
C ASP A 215 3.34 6.59 -19.12
N ASP A 216 2.75 6.52 -17.93
CA ASP A 216 3.11 7.41 -16.82
C ASP A 216 4.51 7.12 -16.25
N LEU A 217 4.88 5.84 -16.11
CA LEU A 217 6.21 5.46 -15.61
C LEU A 217 7.32 5.77 -16.63
N ASP A 218 7.07 5.63 -17.93
CA ASP A 218 8.01 5.96 -18.99
C ASP A 218 8.24 7.48 -19.05
N ALA A 219 7.15 8.26 -18.95
CA ALA A 219 7.26 9.71 -18.85
C ALA A 219 8.02 10.15 -17.59
N ALA A 220 7.78 9.52 -16.45
CA ALA A 220 8.51 9.80 -15.22
C ALA A 220 9.99 9.41 -15.33
N GLU A 221 10.33 8.27 -15.94
CA GLU A 221 11.71 7.85 -16.22
C GLU A 221 12.43 8.87 -17.10
N GLU A 222 11.78 9.34 -18.19
CA GLU A 222 12.35 10.35 -19.09
C GLU A 222 12.63 11.66 -18.36
N LEU A 223 11.67 12.17 -17.59
CA LEU A 223 11.78 13.44 -16.87
C LEU A 223 12.82 13.42 -15.73
N LEU A 224 13.07 12.25 -15.14
CA LEU A 224 14.04 12.09 -14.04
C LEU A 224 15.44 11.67 -14.51
N THR A 225 15.58 11.16 -15.74
CA THR A 225 16.88 10.74 -16.26
C THR A 225 17.77 11.96 -16.51
N GLY A 226 18.89 12.02 -15.80
CA GLY A 226 19.82 13.16 -15.86
C GLY A 226 19.32 14.45 -15.20
N ASN A 227 18.19 14.41 -14.52
CA ASN A 227 17.63 15.53 -13.78
C ASN A 227 18.48 15.85 -12.54
N SER A 228 18.78 17.11 -12.32
CA SER A 228 19.61 17.58 -11.22
C SER A 228 18.86 17.83 -9.91
N HIS A 229 17.52 17.74 -9.92
CA HIS A 229 16.71 17.94 -8.72
C HIS A 229 16.96 16.82 -7.69
N SER A 230 17.30 17.22 -6.47
CA SER A 230 17.50 16.30 -5.36
C SER A 230 16.24 16.22 -4.49
N ALA A 231 15.58 15.09 -4.55
CA ALA A 231 14.40 14.83 -3.74
C ALA A 231 14.71 14.03 -2.47
N GLY A 232 13.83 14.13 -1.49
CA GLY A 232 13.75 13.18 -0.38
C GLY A 232 13.27 11.80 -0.83
N LYS A 233 13.26 10.84 0.10
CA LYS A 233 12.69 9.50 -0.15
C LYS A 233 11.17 9.45 0.08
N ASP A 234 10.54 10.56 0.36
CA ASP A 234 9.09 10.74 0.50
C ASP A 234 8.38 10.99 -0.84
N VAL A 235 9.15 11.15 -1.93
CA VAL A 235 8.64 11.21 -3.29
C VAL A 235 9.30 10.14 -4.18
N PRO A 236 8.64 9.68 -5.25
CA PRO A 236 9.16 8.62 -6.10
C PRO A 236 10.38 9.07 -6.92
N SER A 237 11.58 8.70 -6.49
CA SER A 237 12.82 8.90 -7.26
C SER A 237 12.87 8.02 -8.51
N LEU A 238 13.86 8.22 -9.39
CA LEU A 238 14.10 7.37 -10.56
C LEU A 238 14.25 5.90 -10.18
N ALA A 239 14.90 5.59 -9.05
CA ALA A 239 15.01 4.23 -8.54
C ALA A 239 13.64 3.63 -8.17
N VAL A 240 12.74 4.44 -7.61
CA VAL A 240 11.36 4.03 -7.29
C VAL A 240 10.55 3.81 -8.57
N VAL A 241 10.71 4.65 -9.58
CA VAL A 241 10.08 4.44 -10.91
C VAL A 241 10.50 3.09 -11.49
N TYR A 242 11.77 2.72 -11.43
CA TYR A 242 12.23 1.39 -11.84
C TYR A 242 11.61 0.27 -10.98
N GLY A 243 11.52 0.46 -9.67
CA GLY A 243 10.86 -0.49 -8.77
C GLY A 243 9.37 -0.69 -9.09
N LEU A 244 8.65 0.38 -9.43
CA LEU A 244 7.25 0.30 -9.86
C LEU A 244 7.09 -0.45 -11.19
N LYS A 245 8.00 -0.23 -12.16
CA LYS A 245 8.05 -1.02 -13.39
C LYS A 245 8.34 -2.49 -13.10
N ALA A 246 9.25 -2.78 -12.17
CA ALA A 246 9.52 -4.16 -11.76
C ALA A 246 8.28 -4.83 -11.15
N ARG A 247 7.56 -4.15 -10.26
CA ARG A 247 6.27 -4.64 -9.71
C ARG A 247 5.23 -4.91 -10.81
N ALA A 248 5.12 -3.99 -11.79
CA ALA A 248 4.17 -4.12 -12.89
C ALA A 248 4.50 -5.31 -13.80
N TYR A 249 5.75 -5.45 -14.22
CA TYR A 249 6.20 -6.58 -15.04
C TYR A 249 6.13 -7.91 -14.28
N LEU A 250 6.43 -7.94 -12.98
CA LEU A 250 6.30 -9.14 -12.17
C LEU A 250 4.84 -9.62 -12.13
N TRP A 251 3.88 -8.70 -11.97
CA TRP A 251 2.45 -9.03 -12.04
C TRP A 251 2.07 -9.60 -13.40
N LEU A 252 2.48 -8.93 -14.49
CA LEU A 252 2.19 -9.38 -15.85
C LEU A 252 2.86 -10.72 -16.18
N GLY A 253 3.99 -11.06 -15.56
CA GLY A 253 4.65 -12.34 -15.67
C GLY A 253 3.76 -13.54 -15.32
N GLY A 254 2.80 -13.34 -14.42
CA GLY A 254 1.78 -14.35 -14.09
C GLY A 254 0.80 -14.67 -15.22
N PHE A 255 0.76 -13.88 -16.29
CA PHE A 255 -0.13 -14.06 -17.46
C PHE A 255 0.65 -14.32 -18.75
N ASP A 256 1.83 -13.73 -18.86
CA ASP A 256 2.77 -13.92 -19.95
C ASP A 256 4.20 -13.91 -19.38
N SER A 257 4.79 -15.10 -19.34
CA SER A 257 6.12 -15.35 -18.75
C SER A 257 7.24 -14.52 -19.38
N SER A 258 7.06 -13.97 -20.58
CA SER A 258 8.05 -13.08 -21.22
C SER A 258 8.31 -11.80 -20.41
N ASN A 259 7.36 -11.37 -19.58
CA ASN A 259 7.48 -10.20 -18.71
C ASN A 259 8.46 -10.40 -17.54
N TYR A 260 8.77 -11.63 -17.14
CA TYR A 260 9.73 -11.86 -16.04
C TYR A 260 11.13 -11.34 -16.36
N ALA A 261 11.57 -11.40 -17.62
CA ALA A 261 12.86 -10.82 -18.01
C ALA A 261 12.90 -9.29 -17.77
N GLN A 262 11.81 -8.59 -18.05
CA GLN A 262 11.69 -7.15 -17.79
C GLN A 262 11.60 -6.87 -16.28
N ALA A 263 10.85 -7.69 -15.53
CA ALA A 263 10.77 -7.57 -14.08
C ALA A 263 12.17 -7.65 -13.42
N ALA A 264 12.98 -8.64 -13.79
CA ALA A 264 14.36 -8.79 -13.32
C ALA A 264 15.24 -7.59 -13.70
N THR A 265 15.13 -7.14 -14.96
CA THR A 265 15.90 -5.98 -15.48
C THR A 265 15.58 -4.70 -14.69
N TYR A 266 14.30 -4.38 -14.48
CA TYR A 266 13.90 -3.18 -13.79
C TYR A 266 14.14 -3.27 -12.28
N ALA A 267 14.01 -4.44 -11.66
CA ALA A 267 14.41 -4.65 -10.26
C ALA A 267 15.92 -4.38 -10.07
N ARG A 268 16.77 -4.87 -10.98
CA ARG A 268 18.22 -4.58 -10.97
C ARG A 268 18.48 -3.09 -11.14
N LYS A 269 17.85 -2.42 -12.11
CA LYS A 269 17.97 -0.97 -12.28
C LYS A 269 17.57 -0.21 -11.02
N ALA A 270 16.49 -0.63 -10.35
CA ALA A 270 16.04 -0.01 -9.11
C ALA A 270 17.07 -0.14 -7.99
N ILE A 271 17.65 -1.32 -7.80
CA ILE A 271 18.71 -1.58 -6.83
C ILE A 271 19.92 -0.68 -7.12
N ASP A 272 20.42 -0.70 -8.35
CA ASP A 272 21.64 0.02 -8.74
C ASP A 272 21.46 1.55 -8.66
N ALA A 273 20.31 2.08 -9.10
CA ALA A 273 20.02 3.51 -9.06
C ALA A 273 19.73 4.04 -7.65
N SER A 274 19.25 3.20 -6.73
CA SER A 274 18.90 3.62 -5.38
C SER A 274 20.11 3.91 -4.50
N GLY A 275 21.23 3.23 -4.73
CA GLY A 275 22.36 3.19 -3.82
C GLY A 275 22.01 2.63 -2.43
N ALA A 276 20.83 2.04 -2.29
CA ALA A 276 20.35 1.49 -1.03
C ALA A 276 21.09 0.19 -0.67
N THR A 277 21.17 -0.08 0.62
CA THR A 277 21.81 -1.28 1.16
C THR A 277 20.82 -2.02 2.06
N ILE A 278 20.89 -3.35 2.08
CA ILE A 278 20.03 -4.17 2.93
C ILE A 278 20.21 -3.83 4.42
N MET A 279 19.12 -3.93 5.19
CA MET A 279 19.18 -3.76 6.65
C MET A 279 20.04 -4.84 7.28
N THR A 280 20.85 -4.43 8.25
CA THR A 280 21.54 -5.35 9.15
C THR A 280 20.61 -5.85 10.25
N GLU A 281 20.99 -6.93 10.95
CA GLU A 281 20.28 -7.41 12.15
C GLU A 281 20.09 -6.29 13.18
N ALA A 282 21.13 -5.51 13.45
CA ALA A 282 21.09 -4.43 14.41
C ALA A 282 20.10 -3.32 14.01
N GLN A 283 20.00 -2.97 12.73
CA GLN A 283 19.03 -1.99 12.24
C GLN A 283 17.59 -2.51 12.29
N TRP A 284 17.40 -3.78 11.94
CA TRP A 284 16.09 -4.42 11.97
C TRP A 284 15.53 -4.55 13.39
N LEU A 285 16.38 -4.97 14.33
CA LEU A 285 15.99 -5.24 15.72
C LEU A 285 16.12 -4.02 16.64
N ASP A 286 16.53 -2.86 16.14
CA ASP A 286 16.66 -1.66 16.95
C ASP A 286 15.31 -1.26 17.57
N PRO A 287 15.19 -1.23 18.91
CA PRO A 287 13.93 -0.97 19.57
C PRO A 287 13.44 0.48 19.40
N LYS A 288 14.30 1.40 18.97
CA LYS A 288 13.98 2.82 18.83
C LYS A 288 13.71 3.26 17.41
N THR A 289 14.37 2.65 16.43
CA THR A 289 14.34 3.08 15.03
C THR A 289 13.87 1.99 14.06
N GLY A 290 13.66 0.76 14.55
CA GLY A 290 13.24 -0.36 13.72
C GLY A 290 11.87 -0.12 13.07
N PHE A 291 11.83 -0.06 11.73
CA PHE A 291 10.64 0.13 10.88
C PHE A 291 9.74 1.33 11.23
N ASN A 292 10.32 2.38 11.80
CA ASN A 292 9.60 3.63 12.09
C ASN A 292 10.30 4.86 11.51
N THR A 293 11.57 4.72 11.14
CA THR A 293 12.42 5.81 10.64
C THR A 293 13.09 5.38 9.34
N PRO A 294 13.12 6.24 8.29
CA PRO A 294 13.82 5.94 7.05
C PRO A 294 15.29 5.64 7.30
N ASN A 295 15.78 4.57 6.70
CA ASN A 295 17.17 4.13 6.77
C ASN A 295 17.77 3.88 5.39
N ASN A 296 18.97 3.28 5.33
CA ASN A 296 19.66 3.06 4.06
C ASN A 296 18.98 2.04 3.13
N SER A 297 18.09 1.16 3.65
CA SER A 297 17.38 0.20 2.81
C SER A 297 16.11 0.77 2.18
N TRP A 298 15.53 1.81 2.78
CA TRP A 298 14.29 2.41 2.29
C TRP A 298 14.55 3.23 1.04
N MET A 299 13.77 2.97 0.01
CA MET A 299 13.80 3.69 -1.25
C MET A 299 12.67 4.72 -1.34
N TRP A 300 11.51 4.41 -0.72
CA TRP A 300 10.33 5.25 -0.68
C TRP A 300 9.56 5.04 0.63
N TYR A 301 9.00 6.13 1.17
CA TYR A 301 8.18 6.10 2.38
C TYR A 301 7.13 7.21 2.38
N VAL A 302 6.08 7.07 3.20
CA VAL A 302 5.13 8.14 3.54
C VAL A 302 5.33 8.56 5.00
N PRO A 303 5.46 9.87 5.28
CA PRO A 303 5.65 10.37 6.65
C PRO A 303 4.31 10.55 7.35
N GLN A 304 4.28 10.30 8.67
CA GLN A 304 3.22 10.78 9.55
C GLN A 304 3.75 11.93 10.39
N SER A 305 3.17 13.13 10.22
CA SER A 305 3.59 14.27 11.00
C SER A 305 3.03 14.20 12.43
N PRO A 306 3.75 14.72 13.44
CA PRO A 306 3.25 14.76 14.82
C PRO A 306 1.89 15.46 14.98
N GLU A 307 1.60 16.43 14.14
CA GLU A 307 0.34 17.19 14.16
C GLU A 307 -0.86 16.37 13.65
N GLY A 308 -0.57 15.33 12.84
CA GLY A 308 -1.59 14.47 12.23
C GLY A 308 -1.86 13.16 12.98
N VAL A 309 -1.11 12.84 14.05
CA VAL A 309 -1.28 11.55 14.74
C VAL A 309 -2.49 11.53 15.67
N THR A 310 -3.05 10.35 15.84
CA THR A 310 -4.12 10.06 16.80
C THR A 310 -3.74 8.87 17.65
N ASN A 311 -4.42 8.64 18.76
CA ASN A 311 -4.16 7.48 19.61
C ASN A 311 -4.66 6.13 19.03
N LEU A 312 -5.50 6.15 17.99
CA LEU A 312 -6.14 4.94 17.45
C LEU A 312 -5.93 4.76 15.94
N VAL A 313 -6.01 5.84 15.18
CA VAL A 313 -6.14 5.80 13.72
C VAL A 313 -4.83 6.18 13.06
N ASN A 314 -3.88 5.29 13.06
CA ASN A 314 -2.60 5.38 12.34
C ASN A 314 -1.88 4.02 12.37
N PHE A 315 -0.80 3.94 11.59
CA PHE A 315 -0.07 2.69 11.35
C PHE A 315 0.47 2.05 12.63
N ILE A 316 1.19 2.80 13.47
CA ILE A 316 1.80 2.25 14.71
C ILE A 316 0.75 1.89 15.75
N ALA A 317 -0.34 2.66 15.84
CA ALA A 317 -1.45 2.31 16.73
C ALA A 317 -2.10 0.96 16.39
N TRP A 318 -1.95 0.49 15.14
CA TRP A 318 -2.39 -0.84 14.69
C TRP A 318 -1.30 -1.90 14.79
N ARG A 319 -0.07 -1.56 14.38
CA ARG A 319 1.01 -2.54 14.17
C ARG A 319 1.86 -2.83 15.41
N SER A 320 2.00 -1.86 16.31
CA SER A 320 2.91 -2.05 17.44
C SER A 320 2.25 -2.79 18.60
N SER A 321 2.79 -3.94 18.95
CA SER A 321 2.42 -4.66 20.18
C SER A 321 3.05 -4.03 21.43
N GLU A 322 4.03 -3.12 21.30
CA GLU A 322 4.73 -2.51 22.43
C GLU A 322 4.08 -1.20 22.89
N ALA A 323 3.25 -0.56 22.06
CA ALA A 323 2.50 0.64 22.43
C ALA A 323 1.43 0.33 23.48
N THR A 324 1.26 1.21 24.48
CA THR A 324 0.18 1.06 25.49
C THR A 324 -1.12 1.73 25.05
N TRP A 325 -1.18 2.21 23.83
CA TRP A 325 -2.34 2.81 23.17
C TRP A 325 -2.66 2.08 21.86
N GLY A 326 -3.80 2.44 21.28
CA GLY A 326 -4.19 1.97 19.96
C GLY A 326 -4.73 0.54 19.93
N TYR A 327 -5.08 0.12 18.72
CA TYR A 327 -5.62 -1.22 18.49
C TYR A 327 -4.58 -2.33 18.69
N GLY A 328 -3.31 -2.05 18.41
CA GLY A 328 -2.21 -2.99 18.64
C GLY A 328 -2.03 -3.40 20.10
N SER A 329 -2.43 -2.55 21.07
CA SER A 329 -2.44 -2.91 22.48
C SER A 329 -3.66 -3.74 22.90
N LEU A 330 -4.77 -3.64 22.15
CA LEU A 330 -6.01 -4.39 22.40
C LEU A 330 -5.98 -5.76 21.73
N VAL A 331 -5.50 -5.80 20.49
CA VAL A 331 -5.30 -7.04 19.71
C VAL A 331 -3.90 -7.02 19.13
N GLN A 332 -2.97 -7.65 19.82
CA GLN A 332 -1.59 -7.71 19.36
C GLN A 332 -1.51 -8.49 18.04
N GLN A 333 -0.84 -7.89 17.07
CA GLN A 333 -0.62 -8.51 15.78
C GLN A 333 0.67 -9.33 15.80
N GLY A 334 0.61 -10.48 15.20
CA GLY A 334 1.74 -11.38 15.10
C GLY A 334 1.49 -12.39 14.00
N THR A 335 2.03 -13.58 14.17
CA THR A 335 1.90 -14.64 13.19
C THR A 335 1.31 -15.91 13.81
N HIS A 336 0.87 -16.85 12.97
CA HIS A 336 0.38 -18.14 13.46
C HIS A 336 1.54 -19.13 13.69
N VAL A 337 1.29 -20.16 14.50
CA VAL A 337 2.30 -21.14 14.97
C VAL A 337 3.11 -21.75 13.82
N ASN A 338 2.44 -22.19 12.73
CA ASN A 338 3.13 -22.83 11.62
C ASN A 338 4.08 -21.86 10.89
N PHE A 339 3.67 -20.60 10.73
CA PHE A 339 4.56 -19.58 10.16
C PHE A 339 5.81 -19.37 11.03
N TYR A 340 5.60 -19.17 12.34
CA TYR A 340 6.69 -18.99 13.30
C TYR A 340 7.66 -20.18 13.30
N ASN A 341 7.13 -21.40 13.34
CA ASN A 341 7.94 -22.62 13.38
C ASN A 341 8.69 -22.90 12.07
N ARG A 342 8.20 -22.40 10.94
CA ARG A 342 8.88 -22.50 9.64
C ARG A 342 10.10 -21.59 9.54
N ILE A 343 10.21 -20.55 10.37
CA ILE A 343 11.41 -19.70 10.44
C ILE A 343 12.46 -20.43 11.29
N PRO A 344 13.66 -20.75 10.75
CA PRO A 344 14.73 -21.40 11.51
C PRO A 344 15.18 -20.55 12.72
N ASP A 345 15.66 -21.18 13.78
CA ASP A 345 16.19 -20.47 14.95
C ASP A 345 17.51 -19.72 14.63
N SER A 346 18.20 -20.11 13.57
CA SER A 346 19.38 -19.42 13.04
C SER A 346 19.06 -18.16 12.23
N ASP A 347 17.79 -17.96 11.86
CA ASP A 347 17.33 -16.75 11.18
C ASP A 347 17.00 -15.68 12.23
N TRP A 348 17.84 -14.65 12.30
CA TRP A 348 17.69 -13.60 13.30
C TRP A 348 16.37 -12.80 13.18
N ARG A 349 15.68 -12.82 12.02
CA ARG A 349 14.37 -12.18 11.86
C ARG A 349 13.30 -12.83 12.74
N LYS A 350 13.47 -14.10 13.13
CA LYS A 350 12.58 -14.80 14.08
C LYS A 350 12.48 -14.08 15.42
N ARG A 351 13.53 -13.37 15.83
CA ARG A 351 13.58 -12.56 17.06
C ARG A 351 12.55 -11.41 17.04
N SER A 352 12.00 -11.06 15.87
CA SER A 352 10.91 -10.08 15.75
C SER A 352 9.54 -10.61 16.22
N PHE A 353 9.45 -11.90 16.52
CA PHE A 353 8.24 -12.54 17.04
C PHE A 353 8.53 -13.14 18.42
N ILE A 354 7.62 -12.87 19.35
CA ILE A 354 7.69 -13.45 20.70
C ILE A 354 7.46 -14.97 20.59
N SER A 355 8.24 -15.77 21.30
CA SER A 355 8.08 -17.23 21.25
C SER A 355 6.80 -17.70 21.98
N ASP A 356 6.55 -19.00 21.97
CA ASP A 356 5.50 -19.65 22.76
C ASP A 356 5.69 -19.48 24.28
N LYS A 357 6.88 -19.01 24.71
CA LYS A 357 7.26 -18.72 26.10
C LYS A 357 7.72 -17.27 26.25
N PRO A 358 6.77 -16.32 26.39
CA PRO A 358 7.08 -14.90 26.39
C PRO A 358 8.16 -14.46 27.39
N ASP A 359 8.13 -14.94 28.62
CA ASP A 359 9.14 -14.56 29.64
C ASP A 359 10.54 -15.05 29.25
N ALA A 360 10.68 -16.28 28.75
CA ALA A 360 11.97 -16.81 28.28
C ALA A 360 12.45 -16.05 27.01
N TRP A 361 11.53 -15.68 26.12
CA TRP A 361 11.87 -14.81 24.99
C TRP A 361 12.41 -13.46 25.47
N TYR A 362 11.75 -12.84 26.45
CA TYR A 362 12.19 -11.55 27.00
C TYR A 362 13.54 -11.64 27.68
N GLU A 363 13.80 -12.69 28.47
CA GLU A 363 15.11 -12.93 29.09
C GLU A 363 16.25 -12.98 28.05
N ALA A 364 15.99 -13.57 26.89
CA ALA A 364 16.95 -13.70 25.79
C ALA A 364 17.01 -12.45 24.87
N ASN A 365 16.03 -11.56 24.90
CA ASN A 365 15.84 -10.47 23.93
C ASN A 365 15.50 -9.12 24.60
N ALA A 366 15.86 -8.91 25.87
CA ALA A 366 15.57 -7.65 26.58
C ALA A 366 16.23 -6.44 25.90
N ASP A 367 17.34 -6.66 25.18
CA ASP A 367 18.09 -5.65 24.43
C ASP A 367 17.34 -5.08 23.23
N ILE A 368 16.37 -5.83 22.71
CA ILE A 368 15.54 -5.44 21.55
C ILE A 368 14.08 -5.14 21.91
N SER A 369 13.72 -5.05 23.19
CA SER A 369 12.35 -4.78 23.65
C SER A 369 12.23 -3.42 24.31
N ASN A 370 11.14 -2.70 24.02
CA ASN A 370 10.76 -1.48 24.74
C ASN A 370 9.90 -1.75 25.98
N TYR A 371 9.74 -3.01 26.36
CA TYR A 371 8.95 -3.35 27.53
C TYR A 371 9.57 -2.75 28.82
N SER A 372 8.66 -2.21 29.64
CA SER A 372 8.95 -1.79 31.01
C SER A 372 7.76 -2.15 31.90
N ALA A 373 8.01 -2.86 32.99
CA ALA A 373 6.95 -3.22 33.93
C ALA A 373 6.19 -1.99 34.47
N ASN A 374 6.89 -0.87 34.63
CA ASN A 374 6.27 0.39 35.08
C ASN A 374 5.36 0.99 34.00
N ALA A 375 5.74 0.93 32.72
CA ALA A 375 4.98 1.46 31.62
C ALA A 375 3.74 0.58 31.30
N HIS A 376 3.94 -0.74 31.28
CA HIS A 376 2.91 -1.68 30.87
C HIS A 376 2.03 -2.18 32.03
N GLY A 377 2.42 -1.93 33.29
CA GLY A 377 1.64 -2.26 34.49
C GLY A 377 1.43 -3.75 34.77
N LYS A 378 2.08 -4.63 34.03
CA LYS A 378 1.93 -6.09 34.10
C LYS A 378 3.29 -6.75 33.89
N LYS A 379 3.41 -8.04 34.22
CA LYS A 379 4.53 -8.87 33.78
C LYS A 379 4.58 -8.97 32.26
N PHE A 380 5.74 -9.35 31.71
CA PHE A 380 5.90 -9.50 30.27
C PHE A 380 4.89 -10.49 29.69
N SER A 381 4.82 -11.69 30.24
CA SER A 381 3.88 -12.74 29.80
C SER A 381 2.40 -12.44 30.04
N ASP A 382 2.07 -11.49 30.93
CA ASP A 382 0.69 -11.06 31.16
C ASP A 382 0.27 -9.93 30.19
N TYR A 383 1.23 -9.29 29.54
CA TYR A 383 1.01 -8.22 28.57
C TYR A 383 1.15 -8.71 27.13
N PHE A 384 2.24 -9.42 26.82
CA PHE A 384 2.52 -9.87 25.47
C PHE A 384 2.06 -11.30 25.23
N SER A 385 1.32 -11.48 24.15
CA SER A 385 0.89 -12.79 23.69
C SER A 385 2.03 -13.55 23.00
N PRO A 386 2.05 -14.89 23.06
CA PRO A 386 2.88 -15.69 22.19
C PRO A 386 2.68 -15.30 20.72
N TYR A 387 3.76 -15.31 19.96
CA TYR A 387 3.82 -15.01 18.53
C TYR A 387 3.48 -13.56 18.14
N ALA A 388 3.23 -12.65 19.09
CA ALA A 388 3.10 -11.22 18.82
C ALA A 388 4.38 -10.65 18.20
N SER A 389 4.22 -9.70 17.28
CA SER A 389 5.36 -9.09 16.59
C SER A 389 5.86 -7.84 17.30
N VAL A 390 7.18 -7.71 17.37
CA VAL A 390 7.88 -6.50 17.78
C VAL A 390 8.66 -5.85 16.62
N LYS A 391 8.31 -6.15 15.37
CA LYS A 391 8.96 -5.57 14.17
C LYS A 391 8.75 -4.07 14.08
N PHE A 392 7.51 -3.62 14.27
CA PHE A 392 7.14 -2.21 14.11
C PHE A 392 7.18 -1.49 15.44
N ARG A 393 8.09 -0.53 15.57
CA ARG A 393 8.41 0.15 16.81
C ARG A 393 7.72 1.51 16.92
N PRO A 394 7.26 1.93 18.11
CA PRO A 394 6.94 3.31 18.33
C PRO A 394 8.18 4.20 18.13
N MET A 395 7.99 5.44 17.65
CA MET A 395 9.08 6.38 17.45
C MET A 395 9.92 6.54 18.72
N ASN A 396 11.24 6.44 18.60
CA ASN A 396 12.20 6.49 19.70
C ASN A 396 11.99 5.43 20.81
N GLY A 397 11.19 4.39 20.55
CA GLY A 397 10.79 3.40 21.57
C GLY A 397 9.82 3.96 22.61
N GLU A 398 9.14 5.06 22.33
CA GLU A 398 8.16 5.67 23.21
C GLU A 398 6.89 4.82 23.27
N THR A 399 6.56 4.26 24.43
CA THR A 399 5.45 3.33 24.61
C THR A 399 4.26 3.90 25.40
N LEU A 400 4.36 5.13 25.91
CA LEU A 400 3.34 5.77 26.75
C LEU A 400 2.63 6.95 26.08
N ASP A 401 3.38 7.75 25.30
CA ASP A 401 2.85 8.94 24.63
C ASP A 401 2.66 8.68 23.14
N TYR A 402 1.40 8.57 22.72
CA TYR A 402 1.06 8.36 21.31
C TYR A 402 1.44 9.54 20.41
N ASN A 403 1.51 10.77 20.92
CA ASN A 403 1.89 11.92 20.09
C ASN A 403 3.32 11.79 19.59
N THR A 404 4.21 11.24 20.40
CA THR A 404 5.57 10.91 20.00
C THR A 404 5.63 9.58 19.27
N GLY A 405 5.08 8.53 19.87
CA GLY A 405 5.26 7.16 19.40
C GLY A 405 4.63 6.85 18.05
N ASN A 406 3.57 7.56 17.67
CA ASN A 406 2.89 7.40 16.37
C ASN A 406 3.44 8.28 15.25
N ALA A 407 4.32 9.26 15.55
CA ALA A 407 4.92 10.15 14.55
C ALA A 407 6.05 9.44 13.79
N THR A 408 5.70 8.44 12.99
CA THR A 408 6.64 7.56 12.29
C THR A 408 6.58 7.75 10.79
N SER A 409 7.49 7.13 10.06
CA SER A 409 7.37 6.95 8.61
C SER A 409 6.95 5.51 8.30
N VAL A 410 6.20 5.32 7.21
CA VAL A 410 5.77 4.00 6.73
C VAL A 410 6.50 3.70 5.43
N CYS A 411 7.22 2.58 5.39
CA CYS A 411 7.97 2.15 4.21
C CYS A 411 7.03 1.71 3.09
N MET A 412 7.20 2.29 1.90
CA MET A 412 6.43 1.95 0.70
C MET A 412 7.24 1.09 -0.29
N MET A 413 8.57 1.21 -0.25
CA MET A 413 9.49 0.41 -1.05
C MET A 413 10.87 0.38 -0.41
N ARG A 414 11.50 -0.78 -0.36
CA ARG A 414 12.87 -0.96 0.11
C ARG A 414 13.66 -1.93 -0.75
N VAL A 415 14.98 -1.86 -0.67
CA VAL A 415 15.86 -2.58 -1.58
C VAL A 415 15.72 -4.10 -1.48
N GLU A 416 15.39 -4.65 -0.33
CA GLU A 416 15.17 -6.09 -0.14
C GLU A 416 13.98 -6.61 -0.96
N GLU A 417 12.93 -5.81 -1.11
CA GLU A 417 11.83 -6.15 -2.00
C GLU A 417 12.31 -6.26 -3.44
N MET A 418 13.13 -5.31 -3.89
CA MET A 418 13.67 -5.33 -5.26
C MET A 418 14.62 -6.51 -5.48
N ILE A 419 15.44 -6.85 -4.49
CA ILE A 419 16.32 -8.03 -4.55
C ILE A 419 15.49 -9.31 -4.68
N LEU A 420 14.46 -9.49 -3.86
CA LEU A 420 13.60 -10.67 -3.91
C LEU A 420 12.71 -10.70 -5.17
N THR A 421 12.35 -9.55 -5.71
CA THR A 421 11.65 -9.42 -6.99
C THR A 421 12.55 -9.82 -8.16
N GLU A 422 13.82 -9.38 -8.17
CA GLU A 422 14.81 -9.82 -9.16
C GLU A 422 15.00 -11.34 -9.11
N ILE A 423 15.17 -11.90 -7.92
CA ILE A 423 15.39 -13.33 -7.71
C ILE A 423 14.21 -14.15 -8.24
N GLU A 424 12.99 -13.78 -7.86
CA GLU A 424 11.78 -14.46 -8.31
C GLU A 424 11.65 -14.40 -9.84
N ALA A 425 11.83 -13.23 -10.42
CA ALA A 425 11.74 -13.04 -11.87
C ALA A 425 12.83 -13.81 -12.62
N LEU A 426 14.07 -13.82 -12.12
CA LEU A 426 15.17 -14.59 -12.66
C LEU A 426 14.92 -16.11 -12.60
N ALA A 427 14.17 -16.61 -11.62
CA ALA A 427 13.87 -18.04 -11.52
C ALA A 427 13.22 -18.58 -12.80
N TYR A 428 12.45 -17.76 -13.50
CA TYR A 428 11.78 -18.13 -14.76
C TYR A 428 12.68 -18.03 -16.00
N THR A 429 13.81 -17.34 -15.91
CA THR A 429 14.72 -17.11 -17.06
C THR A 429 16.10 -17.71 -16.86
N ASN A 430 16.61 -17.72 -15.63
CA ASN A 430 17.91 -18.27 -15.23
C ASN A 430 17.85 -18.79 -13.78
N PRO A 431 17.22 -19.96 -13.54
CA PRO A 431 17.01 -20.49 -12.18
C PRO A 431 18.32 -20.74 -11.41
N THR A 432 19.41 -21.06 -12.10
CA THR A 432 20.72 -21.24 -11.45
C THR A 432 21.26 -19.94 -10.83
N GLU A 433 21.17 -18.85 -11.55
CA GLU A 433 21.56 -17.53 -11.05
C GLU A 433 20.62 -17.07 -9.93
N ALA A 434 19.32 -17.25 -10.10
CA ALA A 434 18.32 -16.94 -9.11
C ALA A 434 18.57 -17.68 -7.79
N ALA A 435 18.85 -18.99 -7.85
CA ALA A 435 19.20 -19.80 -6.70
C ALA A 435 20.46 -19.29 -5.96
N ALA A 436 21.49 -18.92 -6.72
CA ALA A 436 22.72 -18.38 -6.14
C ALA A 436 22.47 -17.01 -5.44
N LYS A 437 21.71 -16.11 -6.08
CA LYS A 437 21.34 -14.82 -5.50
C LYS A 437 20.46 -14.99 -4.25
N LEU A 438 19.48 -15.88 -4.29
CA LEU A 438 18.62 -16.19 -3.16
C LEU A 438 19.44 -16.71 -1.96
N LYS A 439 20.32 -17.67 -2.21
CA LYS A 439 21.21 -18.20 -1.17
C LYS A 439 22.06 -17.09 -0.55
N ALA A 440 22.69 -16.25 -1.37
CA ALA A 440 23.52 -15.14 -0.89
C ALA A 440 22.71 -14.15 -0.06
N PHE A 441 21.50 -13.81 -0.48
CA PHE A 441 20.63 -12.91 0.29
C PHE A 441 20.20 -13.54 1.62
N VAL A 442 19.68 -14.77 1.59
CA VAL A 442 19.15 -15.41 2.81
C VAL A 442 20.25 -15.67 3.83
N GLN A 443 21.47 -15.99 3.40
CA GLN A 443 22.61 -16.17 4.32
C GLN A 443 22.98 -14.89 5.09
N THR A 444 22.53 -13.72 4.67
CA THR A 444 22.65 -12.48 5.48
C THR A 444 21.62 -12.41 6.62
N ARG A 445 20.59 -13.25 6.62
CA ARG A 445 19.51 -13.38 7.61
C ARG A 445 19.66 -14.65 8.44
N ASP A 446 19.91 -15.75 7.78
CA ASP A 446 20.13 -17.09 8.31
C ASP A 446 21.49 -17.63 7.82
N PRO A 447 22.56 -17.51 8.61
CA PRO A 447 23.89 -18.00 8.21
C PRO A 447 23.94 -19.51 7.94
N GLN A 448 22.96 -20.29 8.43
CA GLN A 448 22.88 -21.74 8.23
C GLN A 448 22.04 -22.13 7.00
N PHE A 449 21.48 -21.16 6.28
CA PHE A 449 20.65 -21.45 5.10
C PHE A 449 21.43 -22.24 4.05
N ASN A 450 20.94 -23.43 3.75
CA ASN A 450 21.54 -24.34 2.77
C ASN A 450 20.50 -25.22 2.08
N LEU A 451 19.39 -24.60 1.60
CA LEU A 451 18.37 -25.33 0.85
C LEU A 451 18.88 -25.69 -0.56
N ALA A 452 18.60 -26.91 -1.00
CA ALA A 452 18.82 -27.32 -2.38
C ALA A 452 17.71 -26.71 -3.26
N LEU A 453 18.10 -25.87 -4.22
CA LEU A 453 17.21 -25.17 -5.15
C LEU A 453 17.58 -25.65 -6.56
N THR A 454 16.84 -26.60 -7.09
CA THR A 454 17.21 -27.34 -8.30
C THR A 454 16.29 -27.06 -9.50
N SER A 455 15.09 -26.51 -9.24
CA SER A 455 14.12 -26.17 -10.28
C SER A 455 13.66 -24.71 -10.15
N THR A 456 12.95 -24.22 -11.16
CA THR A 456 12.28 -22.91 -11.11
C THR A 456 11.30 -22.84 -9.93
N GLU A 457 10.53 -23.90 -9.75
CA GLU A 457 9.51 -24.02 -8.71
C GLU A 457 10.16 -23.94 -7.32
N ASP A 458 11.27 -24.65 -7.08
CA ASP A 458 12.01 -24.60 -5.82
C ASP A 458 12.46 -23.17 -5.50
N VAL A 459 12.99 -22.45 -6.49
CA VAL A 459 13.50 -21.08 -6.31
C VAL A 459 12.34 -20.12 -6.05
N VAL A 460 11.26 -20.22 -6.81
CA VAL A 460 10.07 -19.37 -6.64
C VAL A 460 9.45 -19.59 -5.26
N GLU A 461 9.21 -20.83 -4.86
CA GLU A 461 8.65 -21.18 -3.55
C GLU A 461 9.53 -20.61 -2.42
N ALA A 462 10.84 -20.80 -2.51
CA ALA A 462 11.77 -20.29 -1.52
C ALA A 462 11.83 -18.75 -1.53
N ALA A 463 11.80 -18.10 -2.69
CA ALA A 463 11.79 -16.65 -2.81
C ALA A 463 10.52 -16.04 -2.20
N ILE A 464 9.35 -16.63 -2.47
CA ILE A 464 8.08 -16.18 -1.89
C ILE A 464 8.07 -16.40 -0.38
N TRP A 465 8.58 -17.53 0.12
CA TRP A 465 8.74 -17.70 1.56
C TRP A 465 9.61 -16.60 2.18
N GLN A 466 10.72 -16.26 1.54
CA GLN A 466 11.58 -15.17 2.01
C GLN A 466 10.88 -13.81 1.95
N LYS A 467 10.08 -13.53 0.91
CA LYS A 467 9.25 -12.31 0.88
C LYS A 467 8.25 -12.27 2.03
N ARG A 468 7.56 -13.38 2.33
CA ARG A 468 6.58 -13.46 3.42
C ARG A 468 7.22 -13.15 4.78
N VAL A 469 8.45 -13.62 5.04
CA VAL A 469 9.18 -13.33 6.28
C VAL A 469 9.78 -11.92 6.27
N GLU A 470 10.45 -11.55 5.20
CA GLU A 470 11.16 -10.25 5.06
C GLU A 470 10.18 -9.08 5.07
N LEU A 471 9.14 -9.16 4.26
CA LEU A 471 8.17 -8.09 4.04
C LEU A 471 6.90 -8.25 4.90
N TRP A 472 6.95 -9.07 5.94
CA TRP A 472 5.84 -9.29 6.86
C TRP A 472 5.35 -7.94 7.44
N GLY A 473 4.07 -7.65 7.31
CA GLY A 473 3.46 -6.44 7.81
C GLY A 473 3.64 -5.19 6.95
N GLU A 474 4.19 -5.30 5.73
CA GLU A 474 4.49 -4.18 4.83
C GLU A 474 3.49 -4.04 3.65
N GLY A 475 2.41 -4.82 3.62
CA GLY A 475 1.32 -4.70 2.64
C GLY A 475 1.62 -5.18 1.22
N ILE A 476 2.80 -5.75 0.97
CA ILE A 476 3.32 -6.02 -0.38
C ILE A 476 3.04 -7.45 -0.84
N VAL A 477 3.23 -8.43 0.04
CA VAL A 477 3.22 -9.87 -0.27
C VAL A 477 1.85 -10.36 -0.74
N PHE A 478 0.79 -9.69 -0.35
CA PHE A 478 -0.58 -9.98 -0.78
C PHE A 478 -0.70 -10.14 -2.30
N TYR A 479 -0.09 -9.24 -3.07
CA TYR A 479 -0.17 -9.28 -4.54
C TYR A 479 0.59 -10.47 -5.14
N ASP A 480 1.70 -10.89 -4.53
CA ASP A 480 2.43 -12.08 -4.95
C ASP A 480 1.64 -13.36 -4.63
N MET A 481 1.07 -13.46 -3.44
CA MET A 481 0.22 -14.60 -3.04
C MET A 481 -1.02 -14.68 -3.93
N LYS A 482 -1.66 -13.55 -4.24
CA LYS A 482 -2.79 -13.48 -5.18
C LYS A 482 -2.37 -13.96 -6.57
N ARG A 483 -1.25 -13.45 -7.12
CA ARG A 483 -0.77 -13.82 -8.46
C ARG A 483 -0.41 -15.30 -8.57
N LEU A 484 0.24 -15.85 -7.56
CA LEU A 484 0.76 -17.23 -7.54
C LEU A 484 -0.24 -18.26 -7.01
N ASN A 485 -1.50 -17.87 -6.75
CA ASN A 485 -2.58 -18.76 -6.30
C ASN A 485 -2.30 -19.47 -4.96
N TYR A 486 -1.70 -18.76 -4.00
CA TYR A 486 -1.46 -19.31 -2.67
C TYR A 486 -2.75 -19.52 -1.88
N SER A 487 -2.72 -20.48 -0.95
CA SER A 487 -3.79 -20.74 0.02
C SER A 487 -3.59 -19.93 1.29
N ILE A 488 -4.68 -19.67 2.01
CA ILE A 488 -4.66 -19.25 3.41
C ILE A 488 -4.80 -20.51 4.26
N GLU A 489 -3.93 -20.67 5.24
CA GLU A 489 -3.89 -21.84 6.12
C GLU A 489 -3.73 -21.41 7.59
N THR A 490 -4.78 -20.79 8.16
CA THR A 490 -4.79 -20.38 9.57
C THR A 490 -5.58 -21.32 10.47
N GLY A 491 -6.41 -22.23 9.89
CA GLY A 491 -7.21 -23.23 10.59
C GLY A 491 -6.53 -24.60 10.59
N TYR A 492 -5.92 -25.00 11.69
CA TYR A 492 -5.34 -26.33 11.89
C TYR A 492 -5.30 -26.65 13.40
N VAL A 493 -5.06 -27.91 13.75
CA VAL A 493 -4.95 -28.35 15.15
C VAL A 493 -3.73 -27.71 15.81
N GLY A 494 -3.93 -27.03 16.93
CA GLY A 494 -2.86 -26.33 17.66
C GLY A 494 -2.58 -24.90 17.18
N THR A 495 -3.37 -24.35 16.26
CA THR A 495 -3.26 -22.93 15.86
C THR A 495 -3.57 -22.00 17.03
N ASN A 496 -2.86 -20.87 17.08
CA ASN A 496 -3.13 -19.76 17.99
C ASN A 496 -4.18 -18.77 17.48
N VAL A 497 -4.70 -18.98 16.27
CA VAL A 497 -5.69 -18.09 15.66
C VAL A 497 -7.05 -18.31 16.31
N ALA A 498 -7.77 -17.22 16.59
CA ALA A 498 -9.12 -17.27 17.16
C ALA A 498 -10.07 -18.05 16.26
N THR A 499 -11.02 -18.78 16.86
CA THR A 499 -11.87 -19.77 16.18
C THR A 499 -12.64 -19.18 14.99
N ASP A 500 -13.13 -17.95 15.12
CA ASP A 500 -13.88 -17.22 14.08
C ASP A 500 -13.02 -16.63 12.96
N SER A 501 -11.69 -16.63 13.16
CA SER A 501 -10.71 -16.16 12.17
C SER A 501 -9.91 -17.29 11.53
N ARG A 502 -10.24 -18.55 11.85
CA ARG A 502 -9.57 -19.73 11.28
C ARG A 502 -10.10 -20.02 9.88
N MET A 503 -9.17 -20.08 8.93
CA MET A 503 -9.49 -20.30 7.52
C MET A 503 -8.56 -21.34 6.91
N VAL A 504 -9.11 -22.11 5.96
CA VAL A 504 -8.34 -22.95 5.03
C VAL A 504 -8.94 -22.73 3.66
N THR A 505 -8.14 -22.20 2.72
CA THR A 505 -8.58 -22.04 1.34
C THR A 505 -7.88 -23.05 0.43
N GLU A 506 -8.54 -23.46 -0.62
CA GLU A 506 -7.96 -24.22 -1.71
C GLU A 506 -7.55 -23.22 -2.82
N GLY A 507 -6.30 -22.79 -2.79
CA GLY A 507 -5.79 -21.70 -3.60
C GLY A 507 -6.27 -20.34 -3.10
N ARG A 508 -6.27 -19.38 -3.99
CA ARG A 508 -6.56 -17.95 -3.76
C ARG A 508 -7.95 -17.75 -3.16
N ALA A 509 -8.01 -16.95 -2.10
CA ALA A 509 -9.25 -16.58 -1.44
C ALA A 509 -10.13 -15.69 -2.33
N PRO A 510 -11.48 -15.81 -2.30
CA PRO A 510 -12.36 -15.02 -3.15
C PRO A 510 -12.28 -13.52 -2.85
N TRP A 511 -12.05 -13.11 -1.60
CA TRP A 511 -11.91 -11.69 -1.20
C TRP A 511 -10.58 -11.06 -1.60
N TRP A 512 -9.67 -11.77 -2.23
CA TRP A 512 -8.49 -11.19 -2.85
C TRP A 512 -8.82 -10.50 -4.18
N ASN A 513 -10.01 -10.72 -4.73
CA ASN A 513 -10.58 -9.98 -5.84
C ASN A 513 -11.45 -8.85 -5.28
N PHE A 514 -10.90 -7.65 -5.18
CA PHE A 514 -11.62 -6.50 -4.61
C PHE A 514 -12.88 -6.18 -5.42
N VAL A 515 -13.95 -5.78 -4.73
CA VAL A 515 -15.22 -5.41 -5.37
C VAL A 515 -15.38 -3.89 -5.40
N ILE A 516 -15.96 -3.38 -6.48
CA ILE A 516 -16.28 -1.96 -6.62
C ILE A 516 -17.48 -1.65 -5.72
N PRO A 517 -17.42 -0.57 -4.91
CA PRO A 517 -18.53 -0.21 -4.03
C PRO A 517 -19.83 0.04 -4.78
N GLU A 518 -20.95 -0.41 -4.21
CA GLU A 518 -22.29 -0.17 -4.78
C GLU A 518 -22.55 1.31 -5.03
N ALA A 519 -22.11 2.18 -4.13
CA ALA A 519 -22.26 3.63 -4.27
C ALA A 519 -21.61 4.17 -5.56
N GLU A 520 -20.48 3.60 -6.00
CA GLU A 520 -19.84 3.94 -7.27
C GLU A 520 -20.63 3.42 -8.46
N ILE A 521 -21.12 2.18 -8.39
CA ILE A 521 -21.93 1.57 -9.45
C ILE A 521 -23.21 2.38 -9.72
N LEU A 522 -23.79 2.98 -8.66
CA LEU A 522 -24.96 3.85 -8.78
C LEU A 522 -24.64 5.19 -9.46
N GLN A 523 -23.41 5.70 -9.30
CA GLN A 523 -22.97 6.96 -9.93
C GLN A 523 -22.40 6.77 -11.33
N ASN A 524 -21.90 5.56 -11.64
CA ASN A 524 -21.29 5.20 -12.92
C ASN A 524 -21.98 3.94 -13.49
N PRO A 525 -23.10 4.09 -14.23
CA PRO A 525 -23.87 2.97 -14.76
C PRO A 525 -23.10 2.03 -15.70
N ALA A 526 -21.98 2.46 -16.29
CA ALA A 526 -21.11 1.59 -17.10
C ALA A 526 -20.50 0.43 -16.30
N LEU A 527 -20.50 0.52 -14.98
CA LEU A 527 -20.03 -0.55 -14.08
C LEU A 527 -21.12 -1.58 -13.77
N LYS A 528 -22.38 -1.29 -14.09
CA LYS A 528 -23.50 -2.18 -13.77
C LYS A 528 -23.37 -3.51 -14.52
N GLY A 529 -23.36 -4.61 -13.76
CA GLY A 529 -23.17 -5.96 -14.30
C GLY A 529 -21.72 -6.33 -14.62
N ASN A 530 -20.77 -5.40 -14.38
CA ASN A 530 -19.34 -5.59 -14.61
C ASN A 530 -18.52 -5.51 -13.30
N ASN A 531 -19.14 -5.71 -12.14
CA ASN A 531 -18.42 -5.82 -10.87
C ASN A 531 -17.85 -7.23 -10.66
N ASN A 532 -16.81 -7.34 -9.87
CA ASN A 532 -16.35 -8.65 -9.40
C ASN A 532 -17.45 -9.29 -8.54
N PRO A 533 -17.53 -10.65 -8.51
CA PRO A 533 -18.46 -11.35 -7.63
C PRO A 533 -18.26 -10.96 -6.17
N GLU A 534 -19.35 -10.87 -5.42
CA GLU A 534 -19.28 -10.66 -3.97
C GLU A 534 -18.53 -11.83 -3.31
N PRO A 535 -17.51 -11.55 -2.47
CA PRO A 535 -16.62 -12.61 -1.98
C PRO A 535 -17.14 -13.36 -0.76
N CYS A 536 -18.28 -13.00 -0.23
CA CYS A 536 -18.48 -13.07 1.21
C CYS A 536 -19.43 -14.11 1.75
N ASP A 537 -20.23 -14.72 0.91
CA ASP A 537 -21.12 -15.79 1.36
C ASP A 537 -20.37 -17.13 1.54
N LEU A 538 -19.08 -17.14 1.23
CA LEU A 538 -18.25 -18.33 1.14
C LEU A 538 -16.99 -18.17 2.01
N ILE A 539 -17.14 -18.21 3.33
CA ILE A 539 -15.98 -18.31 4.23
C ILE A 539 -15.66 -19.80 4.38
N PRO A 540 -14.52 -20.27 3.83
CA PRO A 540 -14.06 -21.63 4.10
C PRO A 540 -13.63 -21.69 5.56
N ASN A 541 -14.49 -22.20 6.42
CA ASN A 541 -14.17 -22.41 7.82
C ASN A 541 -13.46 -23.75 7.98
N TRP A 542 -12.35 -23.75 8.73
CA TRP A 542 -11.82 -24.97 9.27
C TRP A 542 -12.63 -25.34 10.52
N VAL A 543 -13.13 -26.56 10.55
CA VAL A 543 -13.80 -27.15 11.71
C VAL A 543 -12.91 -28.29 12.20
N ALA A 544 -12.48 -28.24 13.47
CA ALA A 544 -11.80 -29.38 14.09
C ALA A 544 -12.76 -30.57 14.14
N GLU A 545 -12.34 -31.73 13.64
CA GLU A 545 -12.99 -33.02 13.89
C GLU A 545 -12.85 -33.44 15.36
#